data_43a7a1160acba07087bfe4b56ea15560
#
_entry.id   43a7a1160acba07087bfe4b56ea15560
#
_cell.length_a   1.000
_cell.length_b   1.000
_cell.length_c   1.000
_cell.angle_alpha   90.00
_cell.angle_beta   90.00
_cell.angle_gamma   90.00
#
_symmetry.space_group_name_H-M   'P 1'
#
loop_
_entity.id
_entity.type
_entity.pdbx_description
1 polymer ?
#
loop_
_entity_poly.entity_id
_entity_poly.type
_entity_poly.pdbx_seq_one_letter_code
_entity_poly.pdbx_strand_id
1 'polypeptide(L)'
;LWVDPSLAQNHGVFVSERRSPARLAFMLQKPSVAELGALMSKHLFLMDIGIWLLSDRAVELMVKRSYRDGRLSFYDMYSEFGLALGDCPTLDDPELNSLTVAILPLEGGNFYHYGTSREMISSTLAVQNIVTDQREIMHRKAKPHPAMFVQNAEVEVTLEAANSELWIENSFVGRDWTLACRNIITGVPENRW
;
A
#
# COMPACT_ATOMS: atom_id res chain seq x y z
N LEU A 1 4.95 -9.26 4.66
CA LEU A 1 4.51 -8.86 6.00
C LEU A 1 3.31 -9.71 6.44
N TRP A 2 3.30 -10.13 7.71
CA TRP A 2 2.14 -10.79 8.32
C TRP A 2 1.06 -9.74 8.63
N VAL A 3 -0.13 -9.92 8.10
CA VAL A 3 -1.25 -8.98 8.27
C VAL A 3 -2.58 -9.73 8.38
N ASP A 4 -3.61 -9.04 8.80
CA ASP A 4 -4.99 -9.55 8.75
C ASP A 4 -5.46 -9.75 7.30
N PRO A 5 -6.26 -10.78 6.99
CA PRO A 5 -6.83 -11.00 5.66
C PRO A 5 -7.53 -9.80 5.06
N SER A 6 -8.18 -8.98 5.88
CA SER A 6 -8.89 -7.78 5.41
C SER A 6 -7.94 -6.72 4.83
N LEU A 7 -6.68 -6.67 5.29
CA LEU A 7 -5.66 -5.79 4.71
C LEU A 7 -5.05 -6.43 3.47
N ALA A 8 -4.76 -7.73 3.50
CA ALA A 8 -4.12 -8.45 2.41
C ALA A 8 -4.96 -8.51 1.11
N GLN A 9 -6.29 -8.46 1.20
CA GLN A 9 -7.20 -8.60 0.05
C GLN A 9 -6.97 -7.58 -1.09
N ASN A 10 -6.33 -6.46 -0.82
CA ASN A 10 -6.08 -5.41 -1.82
C ASN A 10 -4.67 -5.47 -2.43
N HIS A 11 -3.88 -6.47 -2.05
CA HIS A 11 -2.46 -6.57 -2.39
C HIS A 11 -2.10 -7.91 -3.03
N GLY A 12 -0.86 -8.03 -3.50
CA GLY A 12 -0.25 -9.30 -3.80
C GLY A 12 -0.02 -10.10 -2.51
N VAL A 13 -0.18 -11.41 -2.57
CA VAL A 13 -0.05 -12.29 -1.41
C VAL A 13 0.81 -13.48 -1.76
N PHE A 14 1.89 -13.66 -1.00
CA PHE A 14 2.74 -14.85 -1.06
C PHE A 14 2.17 -15.93 -0.15
N VAL A 15 1.96 -17.11 -0.71
CA VAL A 15 1.47 -18.27 0.04
C VAL A 15 2.61 -19.27 0.21
N SER A 16 2.80 -19.77 1.42
CA SER A 16 3.81 -20.76 1.76
C SER A 16 3.22 -21.90 2.59
N GLU A 17 3.88 -23.05 2.54
CA GLU A 17 3.56 -24.12 3.47
C GLU A 17 4.00 -23.75 4.90
N ARG A 18 3.23 -24.16 5.91
CA ARG A 18 3.54 -23.89 7.31
C ARG A 18 4.91 -24.43 7.76
N ARG A 19 5.38 -25.50 7.12
CA ARG A 19 6.68 -26.13 7.43
C ARG A 19 7.86 -25.45 6.74
N SER A 20 7.59 -24.60 5.74
CA SER A 20 8.61 -23.94 4.92
C SER A 20 8.22 -22.50 4.62
N PRO A 21 8.13 -21.61 5.65
CA PRO A 21 7.55 -20.27 5.49
C PRO A 21 8.38 -19.34 4.59
N ALA A 22 9.65 -19.64 4.40
CA ALA A 22 10.52 -18.88 3.50
C ALA A 22 10.45 -19.33 2.04
N ARG A 23 9.68 -20.39 1.73
CA ARG A 23 9.56 -20.94 0.37
C ARG A 23 8.20 -20.59 -0.20
N LEU A 24 8.18 -19.99 -1.38
CA LEU A 24 6.96 -19.64 -2.06
C LEU A 24 6.29 -20.91 -2.64
N ALA A 25 5.08 -21.21 -2.19
CA ALA A 25 4.27 -22.23 -2.84
C ALA A 25 3.61 -21.66 -4.11
N PHE A 26 2.93 -20.54 -3.97
CA PHE A 26 2.33 -19.78 -5.08
C PHE A 26 2.01 -18.35 -4.63
N MET A 27 1.71 -17.49 -5.61
CA MET A 27 1.27 -16.14 -5.37
C MET A 27 -0.21 -15.96 -5.74
N LEU A 28 -0.90 -15.07 -5.03
CA LEU A 28 -2.24 -14.61 -5.34
C LEU A 28 -2.25 -13.10 -5.53
N GLN A 29 -3.08 -12.61 -6.44
CA GLN A 29 -3.28 -11.19 -6.67
C GLN A 29 -4.68 -10.77 -6.22
N LYS A 30 -4.73 -9.92 -5.21
CA LYS A 30 -5.97 -9.40 -4.62
C LYS A 30 -6.97 -10.50 -4.25
N PRO A 31 -6.58 -11.51 -3.48
CA PRO A 31 -7.47 -12.57 -3.07
C PRO A 31 -8.57 -12.05 -2.14
N SER A 32 -9.73 -12.66 -2.18
CA SER A 32 -10.80 -12.36 -1.22
C SER A 32 -10.44 -12.82 0.20
N VAL A 33 -11.05 -12.19 1.21
CA VAL A 33 -10.91 -12.62 2.62
C VAL A 33 -11.32 -14.08 2.81
N ALA A 34 -12.34 -14.53 2.07
CA ALA A 34 -12.82 -15.93 2.14
C ALA A 34 -11.77 -16.91 1.59
N GLU A 35 -11.13 -16.59 0.48
CA GLU A 35 -10.03 -17.40 -0.09
C GLU A 35 -8.85 -17.48 0.87
N LEU A 36 -8.42 -16.35 1.45
CA LEU A 36 -7.37 -16.35 2.46
C LEU A 36 -7.75 -17.18 3.69
N GLY A 37 -8.98 -17.04 4.17
CA GLY A 37 -9.50 -17.84 5.29
C GLY A 37 -9.46 -19.35 5.02
N ALA A 38 -9.82 -19.78 3.82
CA ALA A 38 -9.76 -21.18 3.40
C ALA A 38 -8.31 -21.71 3.35
N LEU A 39 -7.36 -20.89 2.92
CA LEU A 39 -5.94 -21.26 2.84
C LEU A 39 -5.30 -21.42 4.23
N MET A 40 -5.71 -20.62 5.21
CA MET A 40 -5.09 -20.59 6.55
C MET A 40 -5.05 -21.94 7.28
N SER A 41 -5.90 -22.88 6.91
CA SER A 41 -5.91 -24.22 7.50
C SER A 41 -4.63 -25.02 7.18
N LYS A 42 -4.05 -24.81 6.02
CA LYS A 42 -2.88 -25.56 5.50
C LYS A 42 -1.65 -24.71 5.23
N HIS A 43 -1.85 -23.45 4.90
CA HIS A 43 -0.81 -22.53 4.47
C HIS A 43 -0.64 -21.35 5.42
N LEU A 44 0.44 -20.65 5.23
CA LEU A 44 0.66 -19.29 5.73
C LEU A 44 0.55 -18.35 4.53
N PHE A 45 0.16 -17.11 4.78
CA PHE A 45 0.22 -16.07 3.78
C PHE A 45 0.93 -14.83 4.31
N LEU A 46 1.65 -14.14 3.44
CA LEU A 46 2.28 -12.85 3.72
C LEU A 46 1.87 -11.87 2.63
N MET A 47 1.46 -10.69 3.05
CA MET A 47 1.19 -9.60 2.11
C MET A 47 2.51 -9.11 1.51
N ASP A 48 2.54 -8.92 0.20
CA ASP A 48 3.62 -8.24 -0.49
C ASP A 48 3.64 -6.76 -0.11
N ILE A 49 4.83 -6.23 0.12
CA ILE A 49 5.08 -4.83 0.43
C ILE A 49 5.75 -4.06 -0.71
N GLY A 50 5.80 -4.67 -1.91
CA GLY A 50 6.34 -4.06 -3.12
C GLY A 50 7.88 -4.05 -3.20
N ILE A 51 8.57 -4.88 -2.41
CA ILE A 51 10.03 -5.01 -2.45
C ILE A 51 10.40 -6.38 -3.03
N TRP A 52 11.00 -6.37 -4.22
CA TRP A 52 11.42 -7.55 -4.93
C TRP A 52 12.91 -7.50 -5.25
N LEU A 53 13.64 -8.54 -4.91
CA LEU A 53 15.02 -8.74 -5.30
C LEU A 53 15.04 -9.73 -6.46
N LEU A 54 15.41 -9.26 -7.64
CA LEU A 54 15.37 -10.05 -8.88
C LEU A 54 16.79 -10.43 -9.31
N SER A 55 16.96 -11.69 -9.73
CA SER A 55 18.17 -12.11 -10.41
C SER A 55 18.21 -11.57 -11.85
N ASP A 56 19.40 -11.52 -12.46
CA ASP A 56 19.56 -11.13 -13.87
C ASP A 56 18.68 -11.98 -14.77
N ARG A 57 18.58 -13.28 -14.50
CA ARG A 57 17.71 -14.20 -15.25
C ARG A 57 16.23 -13.84 -15.13
N ALA A 58 15.77 -13.44 -13.96
CA ALA A 58 14.40 -12.99 -13.75
C ALA A 58 14.10 -11.71 -14.55
N VAL A 59 15.02 -10.75 -14.53
CA VAL A 59 14.92 -9.51 -15.29
C VAL A 59 14.92 -9.77 -16.79
N GLU A 60 15.80 -10.61 -17.29
CA GLU A 60 15.83 -11.02 -18.71
C GLU A 60 14.48 -11.59 -19.16
N LEU A 61 13.90 -12.48 -18.36
CA LEU A 61 12.60 -13.07 -18.68
C LEU A 61 11.47 -12.04 -18.67
N MET A 62 11.45 -11.13 -17.70
CA MET A 62 10.48 -10.05 -17.67
C MET A 62 10.60 -9.14 -18.90
N VAL A 63 11.82 -8.75 -19.29
CA VAL A 63 12.06 -7.96 -20.50
C VAL A 63 11.60 -8.72 -21.74
N LYS A 64 11.93 -10.02 -21.85
CA LYS A 64 11.49 -10.89 -22.97
C LYS A 64 9.95 -10.93 -23.07
N ARG A 65 9.24 -11.00 -21.95
CA ARG A 65 7.76 -11.01 -21.91
C ARG A 65 7.15 -9.64 -22.21
N SER A 66 7.87 -8.57 -21.87
CA SER A 66 7.45 -7.20 -22.18
C SER A 66 7.66 -6.83 -23.65
N TYR A 67 8.45 -7.60 -24.40
CA TYR A 67 8.72 -7.32 -25.80
C TYR A 67 7.94 -8.28 -26.69
N ARG A 68 6.82 -7.80 -27.25
CA ARG A 68 5.91 -8.59 -28.10
C ARG A 68 5.74 -7.88 -29.44
N ASP A 69 5.78 -8.65 -30.55
CA ASP A 69 5.58 -8.15 -31.92
C ASP A 69 6.46 -6.94 -32.29
N GLY A 70 7.72 -6.97 -31.85
CA GLY A 70 8.68 -5.89 -32.12
C GLY A 70 8.44 -4.60 -31.33
N ARG A 71 7.61 -4.62 -30.30
CA ARG A 71 7.25 -3.45 -29.47
C ARG A 71 7.27 -3.80 -27.98
N LEU A 72 7.59 -2.79 -27.16
CA LEU A 72 7.37 -2.89 -25.73
C LEU A 72 5.86 -2.88 -25.45
N SER A 73 5.39 -3.86 -24.69
CA SER A 73 4.01 -3.99 -24.22
C SER A 73 3.99 -4.03 -22.70
N PHE A 74 2.87 -3.67 -22.13
CA PHE A 74 2.66 -3.82 -20.70
C PHE A 74 2.76 -5.30 -20.31
N TYR A 75 3.52 -5.56 -19.24
CA TYR A 75 3.66 -6.86 -18.61
C TYR A 75 3.51 -6.67 -17.11
N ASP A 76 2.48 -7.26 -16.53
CA ASP A 76 2.12 -7.04 -15.13
C ASP A 76 2.97 -7.89 -14.19
N MET A 77 3.70 -7.23 -13.29
CA MET A 77 4.58 -7.91 -12.34
C MET A 77 3.82 -8.81 -11.35
N TYR A 78 2.59 -8.51 -11.06
CA TYR A 78 1.78 -9.26 -10.10
C TYR A 78 0.95 -10.36 -10.75
N SER A 79 0.15 -10.00 -11.75
CA SER A 79 -0.82 -10.88 -12.37
C SER A 79 -0.25 -11.76 -13.50
N GLU A 80 0.95 -11.45 -14.02
CA GLU A 80 1.63 -12.24 -15.04
C GLU A 80 2.91 -12.87 -14.47
N PHE A 81 3.89 -12.06 -14.03
CA PHE A 81 5.15 -12.60 -13.50
C PHE A 81 4.95 -13.31 -12.17
N GLY A 82 4.33 -12.66 -11.18
CA GLY A 82 4.17 -13.20 -9.84
C GLY A 82 3.38 -14.51 -9.79
N LEU A 83 2.29 -14.61 -10.57
CA LEU A 83 1.46 -15.82 -10.60
C LEU A 83 2.18 -17.03 -11.24
N ALA A 84 3.28 -16.80 -11.97
CA ALA A 84 4.11 -17.86 -12.53
C ALA A 84 5.23 -18.32 -11.58
N LEU A 85 5.30 -17.77 -10.35
CA LEU A 85 6.35 -18.10 -9.40
C LEU A 85 5.90 -19.09 -8.32
N GLY A 86 6.87 -19.84 -7.79
CA GLY A 86 6.67 -20.78 -6.69
C GLY A 86 6.67 -22.25 -7.10
N ASP A 87 6.46 -23.12 -6.11
CA ASP A 87 6.48 -24.57 -6.32
C ASP A 87 5.23 -25.10 -7.03
N CYS A 88 4.11 -24.39 -6.87
CA CYS A 88 2.80 -24.70 -7.45
C CYS A 88 2.19 -23.46 -8.11
N PRO A 89 2.84 -22.87 -9.11
CA PRO A 89 2.41 -21.63 -9.72
C PRO A 89 0.99 -21.73 -10.29
N THR A 90 0.24 -20.64 -10.27
CA THR A 90 -1.12 -20.59 -10.79
C THR A 90 -1.15 -20.24 -12.27
N LEU A 91 -0.04 -19.75 -12.83
CA LEU A 91 0.14 -19.45 -14.24
C LEU A 91 1.24 -20.36 -14.82
N ASP A 92 0.94 -21.02 -15.93
CA ASP A 92 1.87 -21.91 -16.62
C ASP A 92 2.78 -21.12 -17.58
N ASP A 93 4.03 -20.97 -17.21
CA ASP A 93 5.14 -20.46 -18.02
C ASP A 93 6.41 -21.22 -17.63
N PRO A 94 6.81 -22.24 -18.41
CA PRO A 94 7.92 -23.13 -18.03
C PRO A 94 9.25 -22.41 -17.74
N GLU A 95 9.53 -21.29 -18.40
CA GLU A 95 10.75 -20.53 -18.15
C GLU A 95 10.67 -19.79 -16.80
N LEU A 96 9.53 -19.17 -16.48
CA LEU A 96 9.30 -18.49 -15.22
C LEU A 96 9.12 -19.49 -14.05
N ASN A 97 8.40 -20.59 -14.30
CA ASN A 97 8.19 -21.64 -13.30
C ASN A 97 9.52 -22.31 -12.87
N SER A 98 10.58 -22.20 -13.69
CA SER A 98 11.91 -22.70 -13.35
C SER A 98 12.71 -21.79 -12.40
N LEU A 99 12.25 -20.57 -12.13
CA LEU A 99 12.91 -19.65 -11.22
C LEU A 99 12.73 -20.12 -9.77
N THR A 100 13.81 -20.00 -9.00
CA THR A 100 13.76 -20.24 -7.56
C THR A 100 13.35 -18.99 -6.81
N VAL A 101 12.43 -19.12 -5.86
CA VAL A 101 11.89 -17.99 -5.12
C VAL A 101 12.00 -18.22 -3.61
N ALA A 102 12.50 -17.23 -2.90
CA ALA A 102 12.49 -17.18 -1.44
C ALA A 102 11.66 -16.00 -0.95
N ILE A 103 10.88 -16.22 0.09
CA ILE A 103 10.17 -15.18 0.82
C ILE A 103 11.06 -14.70 1.97
N LEU A 104 11.23 -13.38 2.09
CA LEU A 104 11.92 -12.75 3.20
C LEU A 104 10.85 -12.13 4.13
N PRO A 105 10.44 -12.80 5.21
CA PRO A 105 9.45 -12.25 6.13
C PRO A 105 9.99 -10.99 6.82
N LEU A 106 9.20 -9.92 6.81
CA LEU A 106 9.48 -8.75 7.61
C LEU A 106 8.75 -8.89 8.96
N GLU A 107 9.52 -9.02 10.03
CA GLU A 107 8.99 -9.15 11.38
C GLU A 107 8.78 -7.76 12.01
N GLY A 108 7.68 -7.58 12.73
CA GLY A 108 7.41 -6.38 13.53
C GLY A 108 7.18 -5.08 12.73
N GLY A 109 6.92 -5.17 11.43
CA GLY A 109 6.66 -4.03 10.57
C GLY A 109 5.20 -3.56 10.60
N ASN A 110 4.99 -2.27 10.31
CA ASN A 110 3.71 -1.72 9.94
C ASN A 110 3.73 -1.35 8.45
N PHE A 111 2.56 -1.39 7.82
CA PHE A 111 2.43 -1.07 6.40
C PHE A 111 1.50 0.12 6.21
N TYR A 112 2.04 1.19 5.68
CA TYR A 112 1.32 2.43 5.36
C TYR A 112 1.29 2.60 3.85
N HIS A 113 0.15 2.30 3.23
CA HIS A 113 -0.01 2.32 1.78
C HIS A 113 -0.56 3.67 1.30
N TYR A 114 -0.10 4.11 0.14
CA TYR A 114 -0.45 5.38 -0.49
C TYR A 114 -0.97 5.17 -1.94
N GLY A 115 -1.68 4.09 -2.19
CA GLY A 115 -2.17 3.72 -3.53
C GLY A 115 -3.41 4.48 -3.98
N THR A 116 -4.14 5.09 -3.06
CA THR A 116 -5.35 5.87 -3.34
C THR A 116 -5.38 7.16 -2.51
N SER A 117 -6.16 8.16 -2.96
CA SER A 117 -6.34 9.40 -2.19
C SER A 117 -6.90 9.17 -0.79
N ARG A 118 -7.72 8.15 -0.61
CA ARG A 118 -8.26 7.78 0.71
C ARG A 118 -7.16 7.21 1.61
N GLU A 119 -6.32 6.35 1.06
CA GLU A 119 -5.19 5.77 1.79
C GLU A 119 -4.13 6.82 2.11
N MET A 120 -3.96 7.84 1.27
CA MET A 120 -3.10 8.97 1.56
C MET A 120 -3.50 9.63 2.87
N ILE A 121 -4.79 9.90 3.09
CA ILE A 121 -5.27 10.48 4.34
C ILE A 121 -5.02 9.51 5.50
N SER A 122 -5.52 8.29 5.42
CA SER A 122 -5.47 7.33 6.52
C SER A 122 -4.03 6.96 6.90
N SER A 123 -3.16 6.74 5.91
CA SER A 123 -1.76 6.39 6.15
C SER A 123 -0.97 7.55 6.74
N THR A 124 -1.19 8.78 6.26
CA THR A 124 -0.52 9.96 6.83
C THR A 124 -0.96 10.21 8.27
N LEU A 125 -2.25 10.12 8.56
CA LEU A 125 -2.74 10.27 9.93
C LEU A 125 -2.19 9.18 10.84
N ALA A 126 -2.10 7.94 10.37
CA ALA A 126 -1.51 6.85 11.14
C ALA A 126 -0.03 7.09 11.43
N VAL A 127 0.76 7.52 10.43
CA VAL A 127 2.19 7.86 10.60
C VAL A 127 2.35 9.05 11.55
N GLN A 128 1.54 10.11 11.40
CA GLN A 128 1.56 11.28 12.28
C GLN A 128 1.32 10.90 13.74
N ASN A 129 0.46 9.92 13.99
CA ASN A 129 0.06 9.49 15.33
C ASN A 129 0.96 8.40 15.95
N ILE A 130 2.01 7.96 15.27
CA ILE A 130 3.03 7.07 15.86
C ILE A 130 3.71 7.74 17.05
N VAL A 131 3.94 9.06 16.96
CA VAL A 131 4.57 9.82 18.02
C VAL A 131 3.51 10.23 19.04
N THR A 132 3.63 9.71 20.24
CA THR A 132 2.70 9.97 21.36
C THR A 132 2.75 11.38 21.88
N ASP A 133 3.91 12.02 21.86
CA ASP A 133 4.06 13.46 22.18
C ASP A 133 4.33 14.27 20.91
N GLN A 134 3.28 14.82 20.35
CA GLN A 134 3.33 15.63 19.14
C GLN A 134 4.20 16.89 19.27
N ARG A 135 4.47 17.33 20.50
CA ARG A 135 5.35 18.51 20.76
C ARG A 135 6.79 18.21 20.41
N GLU A 136 7.22 16.98 20.52
CA GLU A 136 8.59 16.55 20.17
C GLU A 136 8.87 16.68 18.67
N ILE A 137 7.86 16.48 17.82
CA ILE A 137 8.03 16.56 16.37
C ILE A 137 8.17 17.99 15.89
N MET A 138 7.44 18.93 16.48
CA MET A 138 7.08 20.13 15.75
C MET A 138 7.58 21.42 16.37
N HIS A 139 8.13 21.45 17.57
CA HIS A 139 8.44 22.69 18.32
C HIS A 139 7.29 23.73 18.27
N ARG A 140 6.05 23.28 18.10
CA ARG A 140 4.87 24.13 17.88
C ARG A 140 4.08 24.27 19.16
N LYS A 141 3.52 25.46 19.34
CA LYS A 141 2.60 25.75 20.45
C LYS A 141 1.24 25.05 20.28
N ALA A 142 0.85 24.74 19.04
CA ALA A 142 -0.40 24.07 18.71
C ALA A 142 -0.15 22.58 18.46
N LYS A 143 -0.89 21.72 19.16
CA LYS A 143 -0.89 20.27 18.92
C LYS A 143 -1.65 19.97 17.64
N PRO A 144 -1.10 19.18 16.69
CA PRO A 144 -1.85 18.74 15.53
C PRO A 144 -3.10 17.96 15.94
N HIS A 145 -4.19 18.14 15.22
CA HIS A 145 -5.39 17.35 15.46
C HIS A 145 -5.16 15.92 14.94
N PRO A 146 -5.39 14.86 15.75
CA PRO A 146 -5.02 13.48 15.41
C PRO A 146 -5.79 12.91 14.20
N ALA A 147 -6.92 13.53 13.83
CA ALA A 147 -7.74 13.11 12.71
C ALA A 147 -7.65 14.04 11.48
N MET A 148 -6.68 14.96 11.47
CA MET A 148 -6.52 15.95 10.41
C MET A 148 -5.03 16.15 10.09
N PHE A 149 -4.74 16.37 8.80
CA PHE A 149 -3.43 16.82 8.32
C PHE A 149 -3.59 18.21 7.71
N VAL A 150 -2.95 19.21 8.31
CA VAL A 150 -2.99 20.60 7.85
C VAL A 150 -1.56 21.12 7.78
N GLN A 151 -1.10 21.43 6.58
CA GLN A 151 0.25 21.89 6.32
C GLN A 151 0.26 23.05 5.32
N ASN A 152 1.06 24.08 5.66
CA ASN A 152 1.25 25.25 4.78
C ASN A 152 -0.10 25.79 4.23
N ALA A 153 -1.08 25.95 5.11
CA ALA A 153 -2.43 26.36 4.77
C ALA A 153 -2.94 27.44 5.73
N GLU A 154 -3.75 28.35 5.22
CA GLU A 154 -4.51 29.30 5.99
C GLU A 154 -5.96 28.82 6.05
N VAL A 155 -6.45 28.56 7.26
CA VAL A 155 -7.79 28.03 7.49
C VAL A 155 -8.55 28.96 8.40
N GLU A 156 -9.54 29.67 7.85
CA GLU A 156 -10.35 30.63 8.59
C GLU A 156 -11.62 30.02 9.20
N VAL A 157 -12.02 28.83 8.77
CA VAL A 157 -13.13 28.10 9.39
C VAL A 157 -12.66 27.44 10.70
N THR A 158 -13.57 27.31 11.66
CA THR A 158 -13.31 26.54 12.87
C THR A 158 -13.38 25.05 12.52
N LEU A 159 -12.28 24.32 12.72
CA LEU A 159 -12.25 22.87 12.54
C LEU A 159 -12.70 22.18 13.83
N GLU A 160 -13.68 21.30 13.70
CA GLU A 160 -14.30 20.54 14.77
C GLU A 160 -13.99 19.04 14.66
N ALA A 161 -14.29 18.27 15.68
CA ALA A 161 -14.12 16.81 15.65
C ALA A 161 -14.91 16.13 14.52
N ALA A 162 -16.03 16.73 14.08
CA ALA A 162 -16.81 16.26 12.95
C ALA A 162 -16.07 16.38 11.61
N ASN A 163 -15.09 17.27 11.50
CA ASN A 163 -14.24 17.46 10.33
C ASN A 163 -13.07 16.45 10.29
N SER A 164 -13.33 15.19 10.55
CA SER A 164 -12.31 14.15 10.60
C SER A 164 -11.84 13.70 9.20
N GLU A 165 -10.67 13.07 9.14
CA GLU A 165 -10.08 12.59 7.89
C GLU A 165 -9.90 13.70 6.84
N LEU A 166 -9.40 14.87 7.28
CA LEU A 166 -9.08 16.00 6.41
C LEU A 166 -7.60 16.01 6.03
N TRP A 167 -7.36 16.35 4.77
CA TRP A 167 -6.06 16.74 4.25
C TRP A 167 -6.16 18.14 3.67
N ILE A 168 -5.45 19.09 4.26
CA ILE A 168 -5.39 20.48 3.77
C ILE A 168 -3.93 20.86 3.62
N GLU A 169 -3.51 21.15 2.40
CA GLU A 169 -2.13 21.45 2.07
C GLU A 169 -2.02 22.55 1.04
N ASN A 170 -1.08 23.50 1.25
CA ASN A 170 -0.79 24.59 0.32
C ASN A 170 -2.07 25.32 -0.13
N SER A 171 -2.98 25.61 0.79
CA SER A 171 -4.34 26.05 0.46
C SER A 171 -4.85 27.15 1.36
N PHE A 172 -5.76 27.96 0.84
CA PHE A 172 -6.59 28.89 1.58
C PHE A 172 -8.01 28.33 1.73
N VAL A 173 -8.53 28.30 2.95
CA VAL A 173 -9.89 27.86 3.28
C VAL A 173 -10.61 29.05 3.97
N GLY A 174 -11.47 29.73 3.21
CA GLY A 174 -12.17 30.93 3.65
C GLY A 174 -13.31 30.64 4.64
N ARG A 175 -13.79 31.68 5.33
CA ARG A 175 -14.80 31.59 6.40
C ARG A 175 -16.13 31.03 5.97
N ASP A 176 -16.50 31.23 4.71
CA ASP A 176 -17.77 30.82 4.11
C ASP A 176 -17.78 29.37 3.60
N TRP A 177 -16.65 28.68 3.74
CA TRP A 177 -16.57 27.28 3.37
C TRP A 177 -17.26 26.39 4.40
N THR A 178 -17.94 25.37 3.90
CA THR A 178 -18.46 24.28 4.71
C THR A 178 -17.63 23.03 4.46
N LEU A 179 -16.93 22.56 5.47
CA LEU A 179 -16.12 21.36 5.39
C LEU A 179 -16.87 20.16 5.98
N ALA A 180 -16.91 19.09 5.22
CA ALA A 180 -17.33 17.78 5.72
C ALA A 180 -16.11 16.95 6.16
N CYS A 181 -16.33 15.70 6.56
CA CYS A 181 -15.24 14.71 6.73
C CYS A 181 -14.76 14.20 5.36
N ARG A 182 -13.55 13.62 5.34
CA ARG A 182 -12.95 12.95 4.15
C ARG A 182 -12.74 13.89 2.96
N ASN A 183 -12.25 15.09 3.23
CA ASN A 183 -11.88 16.03 2.18
C ASN A 183 -10.38 16.11 1.98
N ILE A 184 -9.97 16.27 0.73
CA ILE A 184 -8.62 16.63 0.33
C ILE A 184 -8.71 18.00 -0.35
N ILE A 185 -7.98 18.98 0.20
CA ILE A 185 -7.90 20.34 -0.29
C ILE A 185 -6.43 20.66 -0.50
N THR A 186 -6.02 20.83 -1.74
CA THR A 186 -4.62 21.11 -2.05
C THR A 186 -4.50 22.10 -3.20
N GLY A 187 -3.54 23.04 -3.10
CA GLY A 187 -3.23 24.00 -4.15
C GLY A 187 -4.33 25.04 -4.39
N VAL A 188 -5.20 25.30 -3.43
CA VAL A 188 -6.26 26.31 -3.56
C VAL A 188 -5.73 27.66 -3.16
N PRO A 189 -5.59 28.64 -4.09
CA PRO A 189 -5.12 29.97 -3.75
C PRO A 189 -6.15 30.75 -2.95
N GLU A 190 -5.69 31.79 -2.24
CA GLU A 190 -6.59 32.75 -1.61
C GLU A 190 -7.51 33.36 -2.69
N ASN A 191 -8.79 33.28 -2.46
CA ASN A 191 -9.80 33.90 -3.32
C ASN A 191 -10.39 35.11 -2.60
N ARG A 192 -10.18 36.30 -3.16
CA ARG A 192 -10.61 37.55 -2.59
C ARG A 192 -11.84 38.12 -3.30
N TRP A 193 -12.50 37.32 -4.14
CA TRP A 193 -13.69 37.71 -4.90
C TRP A 193 -14.98 37.45 -4.14
#